data_8203427641f0e3d560f29726dfb4692e
#
_entry.id   8203427641f0e3d560f29726dfb4692e
#
_cell.length_a   1.000
_cell.length_b   1.000
_cell.length_c   1.000
_cell.angle_alpha   90.00
_cell.angle_beta   90.00
_cell.angle_gamma   90.00
#
_symmetry.space_group_name_H-M   'P 1'
#
loop_
_entity.id
_entity.type
_entity.pdbx_description
1 polymer ?
#
loop_
_entity_poly.entity_id
_entity_poly.type
_entity_poly.pdbx_seq_one_letter_code
_entity_poly.pdbx_strand_id
1 'polypeptide(L)'
;SATALELFHNFALIHDDIEDSSEMRRGSQTLHRIHGIPLAINAGDALHGIVHQVLLENHEKLGAQKALQVHQHLNLVMQKTFEGQALDIGWVEKEVFPNREQYQQMIVRKTGWYSGRGPCQCGALIAGKEGELFESLGDFGESLGIGFQIRDDILNLTESSESSAPEAQVGGYGKEQGGDFAEGKRTLITIEMLERLNPEEQNRLQSILLKARTEVKEEEIVWAVEQSERCGALDAARSEAQNHAQRASSELSKMPQGSPRKILEGLLGFLAEDRKV
;
A
#
# COMPACT_ATOMS: atom_id res chain seq x y z
N SER A 1 -0.82 -8.34 -19.20
CA SER A 1 -1.54 -7.78 -18.01
C SER A 1 -0.59 -7.59 -16.82
N ALA A 2 0.24 -8.59 -16.43
CA ALA A 2 1.18 -8.43 -15.32
C ALA A 2 2.15 -7.25 -15.54
N THR A 3 2.74 -7.13 -16.73
CA THR A 3 3.59 -5.99 -17.10
C THR A 3 2.86 -4.65 -16.95
N ALA A 4 1.58 -4.58 -17.35
CA ALA A 4 0.79 -3.36 -17.21
C ALA A 4 0.57 -2.98 -15.72
N LEU A 5 0.34 -3.96 -14.84
CA LEU A 5 0.25 -3.74 -13.39
C LEU A 5 1.55 -3.23 -12.80
N GLU A 6 2.69 -3.79 -13.22
CA GLU A 6 4.01 -3.33 -12.76
C GLU A 6 4.31 -1.90 -13.26
N LEU A 7 3.97 -1.58 -14.51
CA LEU A 7 4.11 -0.22 -15.04
C LEU A 7 3.21 0.77 -14.30
N PHE A 8 1.96 0.37 -14.00
CA PHE A 8 1.04 1.17 -13.19
C PHE A 8 1.59 1.39 -11.77
N HIS A 9 2.15 0.35 -11.15
CA HIS A 9 2.80 0.48 -9.86
C HIS A 9 3.94 1.52 -9.89
N ASN A 10 4.82 1.43 -10.89
CA ASN A 10 5.93 2.39 -11.00
C ASN A 10 5.44 3.82 -11.31
N PHE A 11 4.38 4.00 -12.12
CA PHE A 11 3.73 5.28 -12.30
C PHE A 11 3.22 5.83 -10.95
N ALA A 12 2.47 5.03 -10.20
CA ALA A 12 1.93 5.42 -8.91
C ALA A 12 3.03 5.82 -7.93
N LEU A 13 4.15 5.07 -7.87
CA LEU A 13 5.30 5.41 -7.04
C LEU A 13 5.96 6.74 -7.39
N ILE A 14 6.04 7.09 -8.69
CA ILE A 14 6.62 8.38 -9.12
C ILE A 14 5.76 9.54 -8.61
N HIS A 15 4.44 9.43 -8.70
CA HIS A 15 3.54 10.48 -8.24
C HIS A 15 3.48 10.52 -6.70
N ASP A 16 3.38 9.37 -6.03
CA ASP A 16 3.41 9.23 -4.58
C ASP A 16 4.68 9.87 -3.97
N ASP A 17 5.85 9.65 -4.59
CA ASP A 17 7.10 10.29 -4.15
C ASP A 17 7.05 11.82 -4.21
N ILE A 18 6.34 12.39 -5.18
CA ILE A 18 6.15 13.85 -5.30
C ILE A 18 5.18 14.34 -4.24
N GLU A 19 4.06 13.64 -4.08
CA GLU A 19 2.96 13.97 -3.17
C GLU A 19 3.42 13.91 -1.69
N ASP A 20 4.22 12.89 -1.35
CA ASP A 20 4.82 12.69 -0.02
C ASP A 20 6.11 13.49 0.20
N SER A 21 6.62 14.20 -0.83
CA SER A 21 7.94 14.86 -0.78
C SER A 21 9.07 13.91 -0.38
N SER A 22 8.99 12.65 -0.78
CA SER A 22 9.95 11.60 -0.44
C SER A 22 11.31 11.87 -1.07
N GLU A 23 12.40 11.74 -0.29
CA GLU A 23 13.75 11.99 -0.80
C GLU A 23 14.39 10.76 -1.44
N MET A 24 14.10 9.59 -0.89
CA MET A 24 14.72 8.33 -1.27
C MET A 24 13.67 7.25 -1.56
N ARG A 25 13.96 6.40 -2.56
CA ARG A 25 13.22 5.18 -2.86
C ARG A 25 14.16 4.07 -3.30
N ARG A 26 14.07 2.92 -2.68
CA ARG A 26 14.91 1.74 -3.01
C ARG A 26 16.42 2.05 -3.00
N GLY A 27 16.86 2.86 -2.04
CA GLY A 27 18.26 3.23 -1.88
C GLY A 27 18.79 4.29 -2.86
N SER A 28 17.94 4.90 -3.69
CA SER A 28 18.29 5.96 -4.63
C SER A 28 17.41 7.20 -4.41
N GLN A 29 17.91 8.37 -4.82
CA GLN A 29 17.08 9.58 -4.82
C GLN A 29 15.84 9.40 -5.71
N THR A 30 14.72 9.99 -5.28
CA THR A 30 13.47 9.98 -6.04
C THR A 30 13.58 10.79 -7.34
N LEU A 31 12.75 10.47 -8.32
CA LEU A 31 12.84 11.05 -9.66
C LEU A 31 12.70 12.59 -9.64
N HIS A 32 11.79 13.10 -8.79
CA HIS A 32 11.57 14.54 -8.67
C HIS A 32 12.74 15.28 -7.99
N ARG A 33 13.53 14.59 -7.16
CA ARG A 33 14.76 15.16 -6.57
C ARG A 33 15.89 15.25 -7.58
N ILE A 34 15.99 14.29 -8.52
CA ILE A 34 17.04 14.26 -9.54
C ILE A 34 16.71 15.22 -10.71
N HIS A 35 15.45 15.23 -11.17
CA HIS A 35 15.06 15.92 -12.42
C HIS A 35 14.08 17.07 -12.24
N GLY A 36 13.60 17.30 -11.02
CA GLY A 36 12.58 18.28 -10.70
C GLY A 36 11.15 17.76 -10.92
N ILE A 37 10.20 18.38 -10.18
CA ILE A 37 8.79 18.00 -10.16
C ILE A 37 8.15 17.95 -11.56
N PRO A 38 8.35 18.97 -12.46
CA PRO A 38 7.66 18.96 -13.75
C PRO A 38 8.03 17.76 -14.64
N LEU A 39 9.31 17.36 -14.64
CA LEU A 39 9.75 16.20 -15.41
C LEU A 39 9.32 14.87 -14.78
N ALA A 40 9.28 14.79 -13.46
CA ALA A 40 8.81 13.60 -12.77
C ALA A 40 7.30 13.36 -13.02
N ILE A 41 6.46 14.41 -12.95
CA ILE A 41 5.04 14.33 -13.33
C ILE A 41 4.90 13.83 -14.77
N ASN A 42 5.60 14.47 -15.71
CA ASN A 42 5.53 14.11 -17.11
C ASN A 42 5.98 12.65 -17.38
N ALA A 43 7.00 12.19 -16.67
CA ALA A 43 7.45 10.80 -16.77
C ALA A 43 6.40 9.81 -16.24
N GLY A 44 5.74 10.14 -15.13
CA GLY A 44 4.63 9.36 -14.61
C GLY A 44 3.46 9.30 -15.60
N ASP A 45 3.02 10.43 -16.13
CA ASP A 45 1.93 10.51 -17.10
C ASP A 45 2.24 9.71 -18.39
N ALA A 46 3.48 9.79 -18.88
CA ALA A 46 3.93 8.99 -20.02
C ALA A 46 3.86 7.49 -19.72
N LEU A 47 4.29 7.08 -18.52
CA LEU A 47 4.24 5.68 -18.09
C LEU A 47 2.79 5.20 -17.97
N HIS A 48 1.87 6.02 -17.43
CA HIS A 48 0.44 5.72 -17.39
C HIS A 48 -0.14 5.51 -18.81
N GLY A 49 0.24 6.33 -19.77
CA GLY A 49 -0.13 6.12 -21.17
C GLY A 49 0.37 4.77 -21.73
N ILE A 50 1.61 4.38 -21.41
CA ILE A 50 2.17 3.08 -21.81
C ILE A 50 1.41 1.90 -21.17
N VAL A 51 0.91 2.03 -19.96
CA VAL A 51 0.05 1.00 -19.31
C VAL A 51 -1.12 0.63 -20.22
N HIS A 52 -1.85 1.62 -20.73
CA HIS A 52 -2.99 1.39 -21.63
C HIS A 52 -2.58 0.75 -22.96
N GLN A 53 -1.43 1.18 -23.52
CA GLN A 53 -0.90 0.58 -24.75
C GLN A 53 -0.60 -0.92 -24.53
N VAL A 54 0.11 -1.28 -23.46
CA VAL A 54 0.42 -2.68 -23.09
C VAL A 54 -0.84 -3.49 -22.84
N LEU A 55 -1.88 -2.90 -22.23
CA LEU A 55 -3.16 -3.57 -22.02
C LEU A 55 -3.87 -3.88 -23.35
N LEU A 56 -3.82 -2.97 -24.33
CA LEU A 56 -4.41 -3.19 -25.64
C LEU A 56 -3.73 -4.32 -26.42
N GLU A 57 -2.42 -4.52 -26.25
CA GLU A 57 -1.68 -5.62 -26.90
C GLU A 57 -2.16 -7.01 -26.48
N ASN A 58 -2.89 -7.12 -25.35
CA ASN A 58 -3.49 -8.40 -24.94
C ASN A 58 -4.47 -8.98 -25.97
N HIS A 59 -5.00 -8.18 -26.91
CA HIS A 59 -5.94 -8.65 -27.94
C HIS A 59 -5.36 -9.76 -28.81
N GLU A 60 -4.05 -9.76 -29.06
CA GLU A 60 -3.37 -10.78 -29.85
C GLU A 60 -3.44 -12.17 -29.20
N LYS A 61 -3.41 -12.24 -27.87
CA LYS A 61 -3.38 -13.49 -27.10
C LYS A 61 -4.74 -13.90 -26.55
N LEU A 62 -5.56 -12.93 -26.14
CA LEU A 62 -6.83 -13.18 -25.44
C LEU A 62 -8.04 -13.05 -26.37
N GLY A 63 -7.89 -12.50 -27.57
CA GLY A 63 -8.98 -12.05 -28.42
C GLY A 63 -9.56 -10.70 -27.94
N ALA A 64 -10.22 -9.97 -28.83
CA ALA A 64 -10.65 -8.59 -28.60
C ALA A 64 -11.62 -8.45 -27.40
N GLN A 65 -12.59 -9.36 -27.27
CA GLN A 65 -13.60 -9.28 -26.22
C GLN A 65 -12.97 -9.43 -24.82
N LYS A 66 -12.15 -10.46 -24.60
CA LYS A 66 -11.51 -10.70 -23.30
C LYS A 66 -10.46 -9.63 -22.98
N ALA A 67 -9.71 -9.17 -23.97
CA ALA A 67 -8.78 -8.06 -23.80
C ALA A 67 -9.48 -6.78 -23.35
N LEU A 68 -10.66 -6.49 -23.90
CA LEU A 68 -11.50 -5.35 -23.48
C LEU A 68 -11.99 -5.54 -22.04
N GLN A 69 -12.46 -6.72 -21.65
CA GLN A 69 -12.88 -6.99 -20.26
C GLN A 69 -11.73 -6.79 -19.27
N VAL A 70 -10.54 -7.30 -19.57
CA VAL A 70 -9.33 -7.09 -18.76
C VAL A 70 -8.97 -5.61 -18.66
N HIS A 71 -9.02 -4.88 -19.78
CA HIS A 71 -8.73 -3.45 -19.80
C HIS A 71 -9.74 -2.66 -18.94
N GLN A 72 -11.04 -2.94 -19.11
CA GLN A 72 -12.09 -2.28 -18.32
C GLN A 72 -11.91 -2.55 -16.82
N HIS A 73 -11.60 -3.80 -16.45
CA HIS A 73 -11.38 -4.17 -15.06
C HIS A 73 -10.16 -3.44 -14.47
N LEU A 74 -9.01 -3.44 -15.16
CA LEU A 74 -7.82 -2.76 -14.67
C LEU A 74 -7.97 -1.24 -14.66
N ASN A 75 -8.75 -0.67 -15.58
CA ASN A 75 -9.10 0.75 -15.52
C ASN A 75 -9.94 1.07 -14.27
N LEU A 76 -10.89 0.20 -13.88
CA LEU A 76 -11.64 0.35 -12.63
C LEU A 76 -10.69 0.27 -11.41
N VAL A 77 -9.72 -0.67 -11.43
CA VAL A 77 -8.70 -0.78 -10.37
C VAL A 77 -7.93 0.53 -10.22
N MET A 78 -7.44 1.09 -11.33
CA MET A 78 -6.72 2.38 -11.34
C MET A 78 -7.59 3.51 -10.78
N GLN A 79 -8.86 3.61 -11.22
CA GLN A 79 -9.79 4.60 -10.71
C GLN A 79 -9.98 4.49 -9.20
N LYS A 80 -10.16 3.27 -8.66
CA LYS A 80 -10.28 3.05 -7.23
C LYS A 80 -9.03 3.45 -6.46
N THR A 81 -7.86 3.15 -7.02
CA THR A 81 -6.57 3.55 -6.44
C THR A 81 -6.46 5.07 -6.35
N PHE A 82 -6.82 5.80 -7.41
CA PHE A 82 -6.82 7.27 -7.39
C PHE A 82 -7.83 7.86 -6.42
N GLU A 83 -9.03 7.27 -6.29
CA GLU A 83 -10.01 7.68 -5.28
C GLU A 83 -9.43 7.52 -3.86
N GLY A 84 -8.74 6.40 -3.59
CA GLY A 84 -8.09 6.15 -2.29
C GLY A 84 -6.92 7.11 -2.01
N GLN A 85 -6.07 7.35 -3.01
CA GLN A 85 -4.96 8.28 -2.91
C GLN A 85 -5.46 9.72 -2.64
N ALA A 86 -6.52 10.14 -3.32
CA ALA A 86 -7.12 11.46 -3.10
C ALA A 86 -7.69 11.64 -1.69
N LEU A 87 -8.18 10.58 -1.04
CA LEU A 87 -8.58 10.62 0.36
C LEU A 87 -7.38 10.82 1.28
N ASP A 88 -6.32 10.04 1.06
CA ASP A 88 -5.10 10.08 1.86
C ASP A 88 -4.43 11.45 1.82
N ILE A 89 -4.14 11.96 0.63
CA ILE A 89 -3.59 13.31 0.42
C ILE A 89 -4.52 14.38 1.02
N GLY A 90 -5.82 14.25 0.76
CA GLY A 90 -6.81 15.23 1.20
C GLY A 90 -6.90 15.36 2.72
N TRP A 91 -6.59 14.31 3.48
CA TRP A 91 -6.54 14.39 4.94
C TRP A 91 -5.31 15.15 5.44
N VAL A 92 -4.17 14.97 4.79
CA VAL A 92 -2.94 15.70 5.13
C VAL A 92 -3.10 17.18 4.79
N GLU A 93 -3.49 17.50 3.55
CA GLU A 93 -3.66 18.86 3.04
C GLU A 93 -4.72 19.69 3.79
N LYS A 94 -5.79 19.03 4.27
CA LYS A 94 -6.88 19.67 5.00
C LYS A 94 -6.77 19.54 6.52
N GLU A 95 -5.66 19.01 7.00
CA GLU A 95 -5.40 18.81 8.44
C GLU A 95 -6.49 17.95 9.13
N VAL A 96 -7.08 16.99 8.39
CA VAL A 96 -8.14 16.11 8.91
C VAL A 96 -7.51 14.86 9.52
N PHE A 97 -8.05 14.43 10.65
CA PHE A 97 -7.75 13.13 11.27
C PHE A 97 -8.94 12.20 11.06
N PRO A 98 -8.82 11.20 10.19
CA PRO A 98 -9.92 10.28 9.90
C PRO A 98 -10.17 9.34 11.09
N ASN A 99 -11.39 8.83 11.19
CA ASN A 99 -11.70 7.72 12.05
C ASN A 99 -11.38 6.37 11.37
N ARG A 100 -11.51 5.27 12.13
CA ARG A 100 -11.20 3.92 11.65
C ARG A 100 -12.03 3.50 10.41
N GLU A 101 -13.30 3.88 10.34
CA GLU A 101 -14.16 3.57 9.19
C GLU A 101 -13.69 4.30 7.92
N GLN A 102 -13.35 5.58 8.05
CA GLN A 102 -12.81 6.38 6.94
C GLN A 102 -11.47 5.81 6.46
N TYR A 103 -10.57 5.45 7.38
CA TYR A 103 -9.33 4.77 7.05
C TYR A 103 -9.59 3.48 6.27
N GLN A 104 -10.53 2.63 6.73
CA GLN A 104 -10.87 1.39 6.03
C GLN A 104 -11.34 1.67 4.60
N GLN A 105 -12.15 2.70 4.40
CA GLN A 105 -12.59 3.09 3.06
C GLN A 105 -11.44 3.56 2.16
N MET A 106 -10.48 4.26 2.70
CA MET A 106 -9.29 4.71 1.97
C MET A 106 -8.38 3.53 1.63
N ILE A 107 -8.01 2.71 2.60
CA ILE A 107 -7.03 1.65 2.40
C ILE A 107 -7.52 0.54 1.45
N VAL A 108 -8.82 0.23 1.47
CA VAL A 108 -9.45 -0.66 0.49
C VAL A 108 -9.24 -0.10 -0.91
N ARG A 109 -9.51 1.19 -1.14
CA ARG A 109 -9.38 1.81 -2.46
C ARG A 109 -7.92 1.98 -2.87
N LYS A 110 -7.10 2.60 -2.01
CA LYS A 110 -5.69 2.92 -2.31
C LYS A 110 -4.86 1.67 -2.54
N THR A 111 -4.96 0.70 -1.66
CA THR A 111 -4.06 -0.47 -1.64
C THR A 111 -4.78 -1.78 -1.94
N GLY A 112 -5.91 -2.06 -1.32
CA GLY A 112 -6.63 -3.32 -1.46
C GLY A 112 -6.99 -3.64 -2.91
N TRP A 113 -7.44 -2.64 -3.67
CA TRP A 113 -7.79 -2.82 -5.06
C TRP A 113 -6.57 -3.10 -5.95
N TYR A 114 -5.54 -2.27 -5.92
CA TYR A 114 -4.47 -2.39 -6.91
C TYR A 114 -3.47 -3.50 -6.56
N SER A 115 -3.17 -3.69 -5.28
CA SER A 115 -2.16 -4.67 -4.86
C SER A 115 -2.70 -6.09 -4.72
N GLY A 116 -4.03 -6.25 -4.61
CA GLY A 116 -4.63 -7.54 -4.31
C GLY A 116 -5.86 -7.90 -5.15
N ARG A 117 -7.01 -7.23 -4.95
CA ARG A 117 -8.27 -7.52 -5.66
C ARG A 117 -8.10 -7.50 -7.17
N GLY A 118 -7.53 -6.43 -7.69
CA GLY A 118 -7.34 -6.23 -9.13
C GLY A 118 -6.51 -7.32 -9.81
N PRO A 119 -5.29 -7.63 -9.35
CA PRO A 119 -4.47 -8.71 -9.90
C PRO A 119 -5.14 -10.08 -9.85
N CYS A 120 -5.78 -10.43 -8.73
CA CYS A 120 -6.46 -11.71 -8.55
C CYS A 120 -7.66 -11.84 -9.50
N GLN A 121 -8.51 -10.82 -9.58
CA GLN A 121 -9.65 -10.79 -10.49
C GLN A 121 -9.23 -10.71 -11.96
N CYS A 122 -8.15 -10.01 -12.28
CA CYS A 122 -7.56 -10.00 -13.62
C CYS A 122 -7.15 -11.42 -14.06
N GLY A 123 -6.51 -12.18 -13.18
CA GLY A 123 -6.19 -13.59 -13.41
C GLY A 123 -7.43 -14.46 -13.67
N ALA A 124 -8.49 -14.26 -12.89
CA ALA A 124 -9.76 -14.94 -13.07
C ALA A 124 -10.40 -14.64 -14.44
N LEU A 125 -10.46 -13.35 -14.84
CA LEU A 125 -10.98 -12.91 -16.13
C LEU A 125 -10.21 -13.56 -17.30
N ILE A 126 -8.88 -13.57 -17.24
CA ILE A 126 -8.03 -14.20 -18.27
C ILE A 126 -8.35 -15.68 -18.37
N ALA A 127 -8.56 -16.37 -17.25
CA ALA A 127 -8.94 -17.78 -17.18
C ALA A 127 -10.43 -18.03 -17.55
N GLY A 128 -11.21 -16.98 -17.84
CA GLY A 128 -12.65 -17.09 -18.13
C GLY A 128 -13.47 -17.54 -16.93
N LYS A 129 -13.05 -17.13 -15.73
CA LYS A 129 -13.77 -17.40 -14.47
C LYS A 129 -14.55 -16.17 -14.05
N GLU A 130 -15.81 -16.39 -13.69
CA GLU A 130 -16.77 -15.39 -13.26
C GLU A 130 -17.53 -15.90 -12.02
N GLY A 131 -18.44 -15.10 -11.47
CA GLY A 131 -19.29 -15.47 -10.34
C GLY A 131 -18.51 -15.63 -9.04
N GLU A 132 -18.84 -16.64 -8.24
CA GLU A 132 -18.33 -16.80 -6.88
C GLU A 132 -16.80 -16.89 -6.81
N LEU A 133 -16.16 -17.62 -7.73
CA LEU A 133 -14.69 -17.72 -7.73
C LEU A 133 -14.00 -16.38 -8.03
N PHE A 134 -14.59 -15.57 -8.91
CA PHE A 134 -14.10 -14.24 -9.23
C PHE A 134 -14.14 -13.32 -8.00
N GLU A 135 -15.27 -13.33 -7.27
CA GLU A 135 -15.44 -12.53 -6.05
C GLU A 135 -14.55 -13.04 -4.93
N SER A 136 -14.49 -14.35 -4.66
CA SER A 136 -13.61 -14.90 -3.61
C SER A 136 -12.12 -14.63 -3.87
N LEU A 137 -11.69 -14.66 -5.14
CA LEU A 137 -10.32 -14.25 -5.50
C LEU A 137 -10.09 -12.76 -5.25
N GLY A 138 -11.09 -11.93 -5.53
CA GLY A 138 -11.04 -10.50 -5.23
C GLY A 138 -10.93 -10.24 -3.72
N ASP A 139 -11.77 -10.88 -2.92
CA ASP A 139 -11.81 -10.70 -1.46
C ASP A 139 -10.55 -11.25 -0.78
N PHE A 140 -10.02 -12.38 -1.29
CA PHE A 140 -8.71 -12.88 -0.91
C PHE A 140 -7.62 -11.83 -1.16
N GLY A 141 -7.54 -11.32 -2.40
CA GLY A 141 -6.53 -10.35 -2.79
C GLY A 141 -6.65 -9.05 -2.01
N GLU A 142 -7.86 -8.51 -1.84
CA GLU A 142 -8.09 -7.28 -1.07
C GLU A 142 -7.59 -7.43 0.37
N SER A 143 -7.97 -8.51 1.04
CA SER A 143 -7.52 -8.77 2.42
C SER A 143 -5.99 -8.94 2.49
N LEU A 144 -5.40 -9.64 1.52
CA LEU A 144 -3.96 -9.81 1.40
C LEU A 144 -3.24 -8.45 1.26
N GLY A 145 -3.72 -7.60 0.35
CA GLY A 145 -3.12 -6.29 0.08
C GLY A 145 -3.22 -5.33 1.26
N ILE A 146 -4.37 -5.30 1.95
CA ILE A 146 -4.54 -4.45 3.15
C ILE A 146 -3.64 -4.95 4.29
N GLY A 147 -3.61 -6.26 4.55
CA GLY A 147 -2.73 -6.83 5.57
C GLY A 147 -1.25 -6.53 5.30
N PHE A 148 -0.85 -6.55 4.02
CA PHE A 148 0.49 -6.17 3.60
C PHE A 148 0.80 -4.71 3.92
N GLN A 149 -0.10 -3.78 3.59
CA GLN A 149 0.09 -2.34 3.87
C GLN A 149 0.21 -2.06 5.38
N ILE A 150 -0.71 -2.61 6.19
CA ILE A 150 -0.64 -2.44 7.65
C ILE A 150 0.71 -2.96 8.19
N ARG A 151 1.21 -4.05 7.62
CA ARG A 151 2.51 -4.59 8.00
C ARG A 151 3.66 -3.68 7.57
N ASP A 152 3.62 -3.08 6.38
CA ASP A 152 4.62 -2.10 5.95
C ASP A 152 4.63 -0.87 6.87
N ASP A 153 3.45 -0.40 7.31
CA ASP A 153 3.34 0.70 8.28
C ASP A 153 3.97 0.32 9.64
N ILE A 154 3.81 -0.94 10.09
CA ILE A 154 4.47 -1.46 11.30
C ILE A 154 5.99 -1.50 11.12
N LEU A 155 6.48 -2.03 9.98
CA LEU A 155 7.91 -2.13 9.69
C LEU A 155 8.57 -0.74 9.62
N ASN A 156 7.86 0.26 9.11
CA ASN A 156 8.33 1.65 9.13
C ASN A 156 8.72 2.14 10.53
N LEU A 157 8.07 1.64 11.58
CA LEU A 157 8.33 2.05 12.96
C LEU A 157 9.33 1.13 13.68
N THR A 158 9.43 -0.14 13.29
CA THR A 158 10.15 -1.17 14.05
C THR A 158 11.52 -1.56 13.47
N GLU A 159 11.76 -1.34 12.18
CA GLU A 159 13.06 -1.60 11.56
C GLU A 159 13.98 -0.39 11.68
N SER A 160 15.15 -0.57 12.29
CA SER A 160 16.20 0.46 12.34
C SER A 160 17.00 0.47 11.03
N SER A 161 17.39 1.66 10.56
CA SER A 161 18.24 1.86 9.38
C SER A 161 19.63 1.19 9.48
N GLU A 162 20.05 0.78 10.69
CA GLU A 162 21.32 0.09 10.94
C GLU A 162 21.33 -1.38 10.53
N SER A 163 20.19 -2.01 10.30
CA SER A 163 20.09 -3.41 9.86
C SER A 163 20.29 -3.62 8.35
N SER A 164 20.48 -2.55 7.59
CA SER A 164 20.72 -2.61 6.15
C SER A 164 22.19 -2.90 5.82
N ALA A 165 22.64 -4.15 6.05
CA ALA A 165 23.85 -4.67 5.40
C ALA A 165 23.66 -4.62 3.87
N PRO A 166 24.72 -4.37 3.07
CA PRO A 166 24.62 -4.28 1.60
C PRO A 166 23.97 -5.50 0.91
N GLU A 167 23.94 -6.64 1.57
CA GLU A 167 23.32 -7.88 1.09
C GLU A 167 21.81 -7.95 1.36
N ALA A 168 21.25 -7.11 2.26
CA ALA A 168 19.83 -7.04 2.56
C ALA A 168 19.03 -6.15 1.58
N GLN A 169 19.68 -5.52 0.60
CA GLN A 169 19.05 -4.59 -0.35
C GLN A 169 18.05 -5.24 -1.34
N VAL A 170 17.90 -6.55 -1.33
CA VAL A 170 16.94 -7.27 -2.19
C VAL A 170 15.58 -7.47 -1.51
N GLY A 171 15.38 -6.99 -0.27
CA GLY A 171 14.13 -7.16 0.47
C GLY A 171 13.94 -6.26 1.70
N GLY A 172 14.90 -5.39 2.02
CA GLY A 172 14.82 -4.47 3.15
C GLY A 172 13.91 -3.27 2.88
N TYR A 173 13.27 -2.77 3.94
CA TYR A 173 12.45 -1.56 3.92
C TYR A 173 13.37 -0.33 3.82
N GLY A 174 13.76 0.08 2.63
CA GLY A 174 14.73 1.14 2.36
C GLY A 174 14.27 2.57 2.68
N LYS A 175 13.42 2.76 3.70
CA LYS A 175 12.94 4.06 4.20
C LYS A 175 13.52 4.35 5.60
N GLU A 176 13.54 5.63 5.98
CA GLU A 176 13.89 6.07 7.34
C GLU A 176 12.87 5.56 8.35
N GLN A 177 13.33 5.06 9.52
CA GLN A 177 12.45 4.64 10.60
C GLN A 177 11.57 5.81 11.06
N GLY A 178 10.25 5.56 11.15
CA GLY A 178 9.28 6.58 11.54
C GLY A 178 9.00 7.65 10.48
N GLY A 179 9.41 7.42 9.23
CA GLY A 179 9.19 8.32 8.10
C GLY A 179 7.71 8.69 7.91
N ASP A 180 6.80 7.76 8.17
CA ASP A 180 5.35 8.01 8.08
C ASP A 180 4.87 9.11 9.05
N PHE A 181 5.46 9.24 10.24
CA PHE A 181 5.17 10.36 11.14
C PHE A 181 5.70 11.68 10.60
N ALA A 182 6.89 11.66 9.99
CA ALA A 182 7.48 12.86 9.38
C ALA A 182 6.68 13.33 8.15
N GLU A 183 6.11 12.38 7.39
CA GLU A 183 5.23 12.64 6.24
C GLU A 183 3.79 13.03 6.68
N GLY A 184 3.51 13.00 7.98
CA GLY A 184 2.19 13.31 8.51
C GLY A 184 1.11 12.30 8.10
N LYS A 185 1.46 11.05 7.80
CA LYS A 185 0.52 10.03 7.33
C LYS A 185 -0.53 9.65 8.37
N ARG A 186 -1.73 9.43 7.90
CA ARG A 186 -2.89 9.01 8.71
C ARG A 186 -3.03 7.49 8.69
N THR A 187 -1.95 6.78 9.10
CA THR A 187 -1.94 5.31 9.17
C THR A 187 -2.89 4.76 10.23
N LEU A 188 -3.17 3.46 10.19
CA LEU A 188 -3.94 2.79 11.25
C LEU A 188 -3.30 3.00 12.63
N ILE A 189 -1.97 2.96 12.71
CA ILE A 189 -1.23 3.17 13.96
C ILE A 189 -1.49 4.59 14.49
N THR A 190 -1.42 5.60 13.64
CA THR A 190 -1.73 7.00 14.00
C THR A 190 -3.14 7.14 14.57
N ILE A 191 -4.13 6.50 13.92
CA ILE A 191 -5.54 6.54 14.38
C ILE A 191 -5.69 5.87 15.73
N GLU A 192 -5.11 4.67 15.90
CA GLU A 192 -5.13 3.94 17.16
C GLU A 192 -4.44 4.72 18.29
N MET A 193 -3.36 5.44 18.01
CA MET A 193 -2.71 6.33 18.96
C MET A 193 -3.64 7.45 19.40
N LEU A 194 -4.30 8.14 18.45
CA LEU A 194 -5.23 9.23 18.75
C LEU A 194 -6.43 8.77 19.59
N GLU A 195 -6.85 7.51 19.47
CA GLU A 195 -7.92 6.96 20.31
C GLU A 195 -7.47 6.56 21.73
N ARG A 196 -6.17 6.30 21.95
CA ARG A 196 -5.63 5.70 23.18
C ARG A 196 -4.82 6.65 24.05
N LEU A 197 -4.21 7.65 23.46
CA LEU A 197 -3.40 8.64 24.17
C LEU A 197 -4.28 9.60 25.01
N ASN A 198 -3.72 10.15 26.07
CA ASN A 198 -4.38 11.20 26.83
C ASN A 198 -4.44 12.52 26.01
N PRO A 199 -5.27 13.51 26.40
CA PRO A 199 -5.47 14.72 25.62
C PRO A 199 -4.19 15.54 25.37
N GLU A 200 -3.24 15.55 26.28
CA GLU A 200 -1.97 16.27 26.12
C GLU A 200 -1.09 15.58 25.06
N GLU A 201 -0.98 14.25 25.15
CA GLU A 201 -0.24 13.42 24.19
C GLU A 201 -0.89 13.44 22.80
N GLN A 202 -2.23 13.41 22.72
CA GLN A 202 -2.97 13.57 21.47
C GLN A 202 -2.63 14.91 20.79
N ASN A 203 -2.68 16.00 21.54
CA ASN A 203 -2.34 17.34 21.01
C ASN A 203 -0.89 17.40 20.53
N ARG A 204 0.04 16.75 21.27
CA ARG A 204 1.45 16.66 20.86
C ARG A 204 1.60 15.86 19.56
N LEU A 205 0.98 14.69 19.45
CA LEU A 205 1.01 13.87 18.24
C LEU A 205 0.44 14.64 17.04
N GLN A 206 -0.73 15.27 17.20
CA GLN A 206 -1.33 16.08 16.14
C GLN A 206 -0.40 17.22 15.72
N SER A 207 0.25 17.89 16.67
CA SER A 207 1.20 18.97 16.36
C SER A 207 2.41 18.50 15.56
N ILE A 208 2.87 17.26 15.75
CA ILE A 208 3.94 16.65 14.97
C ILE A 208 3.45 16.35 13.54
N LEU A 209 2.29 15.71 13.42
CA LEU A 209 1.71 15.30 12.15
C LEU A 209 1.26 16.46 11.24
N LEU A 210 1.13 17.67 11.78
CA LEU A 210 0.76 18.88 11.06
C LEU A 210 1.98 19.73 10.61
N LYS A 211 3.18 19.31 10.97
CA LYS A 211 4.41 19.99 10.53
C LYS A 211 4.75 19.63 9.09
N ALA A 212 5.42 20.55 8.40
CA ALA A 212 6.13 20.17 7.19
C ALA A 212 7.24 19.15 7.52
N ARG A 213 7.47 18.17 6.66
CA ARG A 213 8.47 17.11 6.87
C ARG A 213 9.83 17.63 7.34
N THR A 214 10.28 18.75 6.76
CA THR A 214 11.57 19.40 7.09
C THR A 214 11.62 20.05 8.47
N GLU A 215 10.47 20.22 9.14
CA GLU A 215 10.34 20.82 10.46
C GLU A 215 10.18 19.80 11.57
N VAL A 216 9.93 18.53 11.21
CA VAL A 216 9.83 17.43 12.18
C VAL A 216 11.23 17.05 12.64
N LYS A 217 11.43 17.04 13.95
CA LYS A 217 12.71 16.71 14.57
C LYS A 217 12.79 15.23 14.89
N GLU A 218 14.00 14.67 14.84
CA GLU A 218 14.27 13.27 15.18
C GLU A 218 13.73 12.88 16.57
N GLU A 219 13.88 13.74 17.57
CA GLU A 219 13.35 13.52 18.93
C GLU A 219 11.81 13.41 18.98
N GLU A 220 11.10 14.02 18.04
CA GLU A 220 9.64 13.95 17.92
C GLU A 220 9.22 12.62 17.28
N ILE A 221 9.99 12.14 16.30
CA ILE A 221 9.77 10.82 15.69
C ILE A 221 10.03 9.73 16.72
N VAL A 222 11.15 9.78 17.44
CA VAL A 222 11.48 8.83 18.52
C VAL A 222 10.34 8.80 19.54
N TRP A 223 9.87 9.97 20.00
CA TRP A 223 8.75 10.05 20.94
C TRP A 223 7.48 9.40 20.36
N ALA A 224 7.14 9.65 19.10
CA ALA A 224 5.94 9.07 18.49
C ALA A 224 6.03 7.56 18.37
N VAL A 225 7.19 7.02 17.99
CA VAL A 225 7.45 5.56 17.94
C VAL A 225 7.29 4.95 19.34
N GLU A 226 7.94 5.51 20.37
CA GLU A 226 7.80 5.04 21.76
C GLU A 226 6.34 5.06 22.24
N GLN A 227 5.59 6.13 21.90
CA GLN A 227 4.19 6.21 22.29
C GLN A 227 3.31 5.20 21.57
N SER A 228 3.60 4.88 20.31
CA SER A 228 2.86 3.87 19.54
C SER A 228 2.93 2.48 20.18
N GLU A 229 4.09 2.13 20.74
CA GLU A 229 4.27 0.89 21.53
C GLU A 229 3.56 0.99 22.89
N ARG A 230 3.85 2.06 23.64
CA ARG A 230 3.36 2.24 25.00
C ARG A 230 1.84 2.24 25.11
N CYS A 231 1.14 2.89 24.19
CA CYS A 231 -0.32 2.95 24.18
C CYS A 231 -0.99 1.70 23.58
N GLY A 232 -0.21 0.75 23.04
CA GLY A 232 -0.71 -0.47 22.42
C GLY A 232 -1.27 -0.28 20.99
N ALA A 233 -0.98 0.83 20.33
CA ALA A 233 -1.42 1.09 18.94
C ALA A 233 -0.74 0.14 17.94
N LEU A 234 0.54 -0.16 18.15
CA LEU A 234 1.28 -1.16 17.36
C LEU A 234 0.68 -2.57 17.48
N ASP A 235 0.29 -2.98 18.69
CA ASP A 235 -0.34 -4.29 18.91
C ASP A 235 -1.73 -4.36 18.29
N ALA A 236 -2.48 -3.25 18.30
CA ALA A 236 -3.75 -3.14 17.58
C ALA A 236 -3.57 -3.29 16.07
N ALA A 237 -2.54 -2.64 15.49
CA ALA A 237 -2.22 -2.78 14.07
C ALA A 237 -1.77 -4.21 13.71
N ARG A 238 -0.93 -4.86 14.55
CA ARG A 238 -0.55 -6.27 14.38
C ARG A 238 -1.77 -7.20 14.37
N SER A 239 -2.69 -6.96 15.31
CA SER A 239 -3.95 -7.74 15.39
C SER A 239 -4.81 -7.55 14.15
N GLU A 240 -4.90 -6.33 13.61
CA GLU A 240 -5.68 -6.07 12.40
C GLU A 240 -5.03 -6.71 11.14
N ALA A 241 -3.70 -6.67 11.03
CA ALA A 241 -2.98 -7.38 9.96
C ALA A 241 -3.25 -8.90 10.02
N GLN A 242 -3.26 -9.48 11.23
CA GLN A 242 -3.63 -10.90 11.43
C GLN A 242 -5.09 -11.19 11.06
N ASN A 243 -6.03 -10.30 11.38
CA ASN A 243 -7.44 -10.41 10.99
C ASN A 243 -7.58 -10.46 9.46
N HIS A 244 -6.85 -9.61 8.75
CA HIS A 244 -6.82 -9.61 7.29
C HIS A 244 -6.21 -10.90 6.74
N ALA A 245 -5.13 -11.42 7.33
CA ALA A 245 -4.55 -12.71 6.95
C ALA A 245 -5.56 -13.87 7.15
N GLN A 246 -6.32 -13.86 8.25
CA GLN A 246 -7.36 -14.87 8.51
C GLN A 246 -8.52 -14.77 7.49
N ARG A 247 -8.99 -13.56 7.15
CA ARG A 247 -10.00 -13.35 6.10
C ARG A 247 -9.51 -13.88 4.76
N ALA A 248 -8.28 -13.54 4.35
CA ALA A 248 -7.68 -14.06 3.14
C ALA A 248 -7.58 -15.61 3.16
N SER A 249 -7.17 -16.21 4.26
CA SER A 249 -7.13 -17.67 4.42
C SER A 249 -8.52 -18.31 4.28
N SER A 250 -9.56 -17.67 4.84
CA SER A 250 -10.93 -18.13 4.71
C SER A 250 -11.40 -18.13 3.25
N GLU A 251 -11.16 -17.06 2.51
CA GLU A 251 -11.52 -16.98 1.10
C GLU A 251 -10.74 -18.01 0.26
N LEU A 252 -9.44 -18.15 0.54
CA LEU A 252 -8.60 -19.14 -0.13
C LEU A 252 -9.08 -20.58 0.11
N SER A 253 -9.67 -20.86 1.27
CA SER A 253 -10.20 -22.20 1.61
C SER A 253 -11.38 -22.61 0.72
N LYS A 254 -12.11 -21.68 0.14
CA LYS A 254 -13.24 -21.90 -0.78
C LYS A 254 -12.77 -22.26 -2.20
N MET A 255 -11.49 -22.01 -2.53
CA MET A 255 -10.95 -22.22 -3.87
C MET A 255 -10.58 -23.71 -4.10
N PRO A 256 -10.62 -24.17 -5.36
CA PRO A 256 -10.23 -25.54 -5.70
C PRO A 256 -8.81 -25.87 -5.25
N GLN A 257 -8.60 -27.09 -4.79
CA GLN A 257 -7.27 -27.62 -4.45
C GLN A 257 -6.36 -27.69 -5.69
N GLY A 258 -5.07 -27.40 -5.52
CA GLY A 258 -4.09 -27.50 -6.61
C GLY A 258 -2.85 -26.62 -6.42
N SER A 259 -1.91 -26.71 -7.37
CA SER A 259 -0.68 -25.90 -7.35
C SER A 259 -0.93 -24.39 -7.25
N PRO A 260 -1.91 -23.77 -7.97
CA PRO A 260 -2.14 -22.34 -7.86
C PRO A 260 -2.55 -21.92 -6.44
N ARG A 261 -3.44 -22.69 -5.79
CA ARG A 261 -3.82 -22.42 -4.40
C ARG A 261 -2.62 -22.50 -3.45
N LYS A 262 -1.73 -23.48 -3.61
CA LYS A 262 -0.51 -23.61 -2.79
C LYS A 262 0.42 -22.40 -2.93
N ILE A 263 0.50 -21.80 -4.12
CA ILE A 263 1.27 -20.57 -4.34
C ILE A 263 0.65 -19.41 -3.56
N LEU A 264 -0.68 -19.26 -3.59
CA LEU A 264 -1.39 -18.24 -2.84
C LEU A 264 -1.30 -18.48 -1.32
N GLU A 265 -1.33 -19.73 -0.86
CA GLU A 265 -1.05 -20.12 0.53
C GLU A 265 0.36 -19.71 0.96
N GLY A 266 1.36 -19.87 0.07
CA GLY A 266 2.73 -19.40 0.32
C GLY A 266 2.84 -17.89 0.44
N LEU A 267 2.14 -17.13 -0.41
CA LEU A 267 2.07 -15.65 -0.29
C LEU A 267 1.41 -15.22 1.02
N LEU A 268 0.35 -15.91 1.43
CA LEU A 268 -0.32 -15.64 2.70
C LEU A 268 0.59 -15.96 3.88
N GLY A 269 1.34 -17.06 3.85
CA GLY A 269 2.33 -17.42 4.87
C GLY A 269 3.41 -16.35 5.04
N PHE A 270 3.90 -15.80 3.94
CA PHE A 270 4.86 -14.70 3.95
C PHE A 270 4.35 -13.42 4.62
N LEU A 271 3.02 -13.20 4.59
CA LEU A 271 2.40 -12.08 5.32
C LEU A 271 2.17 -12.39 6.80
N ALA A 272 1.83 -13.64 7.12
CA ALA A 272 1.51 -14.07 8.49
C ALA A 272 2.76 -14.26 9.36
N GLU A 273 3.89 -14.62 8.75
CA GLU A 273 5.16 -14.78 9.46
C GLU A 273 5.81 -13.41 9.70
N ASP A 274 6.27 -13.19 10.93
CA ASP A 274 7.16 -12.06 11.21
C ASP A 274 8.38 -12.19 10.28
N ARG A 275 8.55 -11.23 9.39
CA ARG A 275 9.79 -11.11 8.63
C ARG A 275 10.93 -10.94 9.63
N LYS A 276 11.50 -12.04 10.06
CA LYS A 276 12.87 -12.06 10.54
C LYS A 276 13.72 -12.19 9.28
N VAL A 277 14.17 -11.07 8.78
CA VAL A 277 15.26 -11.02 7.80
C VAL A 277 16.54 -10.79 8.56
#